data_b11c7610fb0a8d17b2d976a2013e41dd
#
_entry.id   b11c7610fb0a8d17b2d976a2013e41dd
#
_cell.length_a   1.000
_cell.length_b   1.000
_cell.length_c   1.000
_cell.angle_alpha   90.00
_cell.angle_beta   90.00
_cell.angle_gamma   90.00
#
_symmetry.space_group_name_H-M   'P 1'
#
loop_
_entity.id
_entity.type
_entity.pdbx_description
1 polymer ?
#
loop_
_entity_poly.entity_id
_entity_poly.type
_entity_poly.pdbx_seq_one_letter_code
_entity_poly.pdbx_strand_id
1 'polypeptide(L)'
;VQAAMVNDNQLRERRGHRPLFVRYTGSRWGLSEWGLTGDALAKEQQILSLSEECRREALRHLGRALLDVKPEALEQVTLTMLEGRGYRNIKVSKRSSNGDVFFSADWRQGLSDVRVCIQLVGESDEELSRETVTELRGTLHHYAASEGVIIHFGEISKQAIEESREEKLAPMTLIDRRTFVELLVEQGIGVRRFHTPILMVDTGFIDELTTT
;
A
#
# COMPACT_ATOMS: atom_id res chain seq x y z
N VAL A 1 10.74 12.30 -25.35
CA VAL A 1 9.66 11.35 -25.68
C VAL A 1 10.14 9.91 -25.45
N GLN A 2 11.23 9.41 -26.06
CA GLN A 2 11.69 8.02 -25.88
C GLN A 2 11.98 7.64 -24.43
N ALA A 3 12.66 8.51 -23.67
CA ALA A 3 12.96 8.25 -22.27
C ALA A 3 11.68 8.10 -21.41
N ALA A 4 10.64 8.85 -21.71
CA ALA A 4 9.35 8.74 -21.03
C ALA A 4 8.65 7.40 -21.34
N MET A 5 8.69 6.95 -22.59
CA MET A 5 8.14 5.65 -23.00
C MET A 5 8.86 4.48 -22.35
N VAL A 6 10.19 4.55 -22.27
CA VAL A 6 11.00 3.52 -21.60
C VAL A 6 10.71 3.48 -20.10
N ASN A 7 10.61 4.64 -19.46
CA ASN A 7 10.31 4.73 -18.04
C ASN A 7 8.89 4.21 -17.71
N ASP A 8 7.89 4.54 -18.54
CA ASP A 8 6.53 4.02 -18.40
C ASP A 8 6.50 2.49 -18.53
N ASN A 9 7.19 1.93 -19.52
CA ASN A 9 7.32 0.49 -19.69
C ASN A 9 7.91 -0.18 -18.43
N GLN A 10 9.00 0.37 -17.89
CA GLN A 10 9.63 -0.18 -16.67
C GLN A 10 8.68 -0.15 -15.47
N LEU A 11 7.89 0.92 -15.31
CA LEU A 11 6.90 1.00 -14.25
C LEU A 11 5.79 -0.04 -14.42
N ARG A 12 5.35 -0.27 -15.66
CA ARG A 12 4.33 -1.28 -15.99
C ARG A 12 4.84 -2.69 -15.72
N GLU A 13 6.05 -3.03 -16.18
CA GLU A 13 6.68 -4.33 -15.95
C GLU A 13 6.84 -4.65 -14.46
N ARG A 14 7.25 -3.66 -13.65
CA ARG A 14 7.31 -3.81 -12.19
C ARG A 14 5.95 -4.11 -11.55
N ARG A 15 4.86 -3.70 -12.20
CA ARG A 15 3.48 -3.96 -11.78
C ARG A 15 2.90 -5.25 -12.38
N GLY A 16 3.69 -6.01 -13.14
CA GLY A 16 3.23 -7.23 -13.81
C GLY A 16 2.40 -7.00 -15.06
N HIS A 17 2.42 -5.78 -15.61
CA HIS A 17 1.77 -5.46 -16.87
C HIS A 17 2.78 -5.52 -18.02
N ARG A 18 2.31 -5.85 -19.23
CA ARG A 18 3.15 -5.76 -20.41
C ARG A 18 3.58 -4.31 -20.69
N PRO A 19 4.71 -4.11 -21.39
CA PRO A 19 5.10 -2.80 -21.90
C PRO A 19 3.98 -2.18 -22.74
N LEU A 20 3.73 -0.89 -22.60
CA LEU A 20 2.76 -0.19 -23.44
C LEU A 20 3.33 0.14 -24.82
N PHE A 21 4.63 0.47 -24.85
CA PHE A 21 5.32 0.89 -26.05
C PHE A 21 6.34 -0.15 -26.49
N VAL A 22 6.37 -0.49 -27.75
CA VAL A 22 7.39 -1.34 -28.40
C VAL A 22 8.06 -0.61 -29.54
N ARG A 23 9.31 -0.97 -29.80
CA ARG A 23 10.08 -0.42 -30.91
C ARG A 23 9.90 -1.35 -32.11
N TYR A 24 9.34 -0.83 -33.16
CA TYR A 24 9.22 -1.49 -34.46
C TYR A 24 10.42 -1.19 -35.35
N THR A 25 10.51 -1.89 -36.48
CA THR A 25 11.52 -1.63 -37.52
C THR A 25 11.60 -0.16 -37.93
N GLY A 26 12.79 0.30 -38.28
CA GLY A 26 13.01 1.70 -38.66
C GLY A 26 12.97 2.71 -37.50
N SER A 27 13.22 2.25 -36.27
CA SER A 27 13.25 3.11 -35.05
C SER A 27 11.91 3.75 -34.70
N ARG A 28 10.81 3.26 -35.26
CA ARG A 28 9.46 3.72 -34.92
C ARG A 28 8.98 3.10 -33.61
N TRP A 29 8.27 3.87 -32.80
CA TRP A 29 7.60 3.39 -31.60
C TRP A 29 6.11 3.27 -31.86
N GLY A 30 5.50 2.22 -31.32
CA GLY A 30 4.07 2.01 -31.39
C GLY A 30 3.54 1.33 -30.12
N LEU A 31 2.23 1.14 -30.07
CA LEU A 31 1.61 0.44 -28.95
C LEU A 31 1.83 -1.06 -29.10
N SER A 32 2.19 -1.73 -28.00
CA SER A 32 2.40 -3.18 -27.99
C SER A 32 1.13 -3.97 -28.34
N GLU A 33 -0.05 -3.40 -28.16
CA GLU A 33 -1.34 -4.01 -28.53
C GLU A 33 -1.55 -4.11 -30.04
N TRP A 34 -0.85 -3.30 -30.86
CA TRP A 34 -1.00 -3.35 -32.32
C TRP A 34 -0.52 -4.67 -32.95
N GLY A 35 0.40 -5.36 -32.26
CA GLY A 35 0.85 -6.69 -32.67
C GLY A 35 0.07 -7.84 -32.08
N LEU A 36 -1.00 -7.60 -31.32
CA LEU A 36 -1.78 -8.64 -30.67
C LEU A 36 -3.12 -8.87 -31.41
N THR A 37 -3.50 -10.15 -31.49
CA THR A 37 -4.85 -10.52 -31.97
C THR A 37 -5.89 -10.15 -30.92
N GLY A 38 -7.16 -9.96 -31.34
CA GLY A 38 -8.25 -9.69 -30.41
C GLY A 38 -8.44 -10.78 -29.35
N ASP A 39 -8.16 -12.05 -29.70
CA ASP A 39 -8.19 -13.18 -28.76
C ASP A 39 -7.07 -13.09 -27.70
N ALA A 40 -5.87 -12.66 -28.08
CA ALA A 40 -4.75 -12.46 -27.13
C ALA A 40 -5.05 -11.33 -26.13
N LEU A 41 -5.64 -10.23 -26.59
CA LEU A 41 -6.07 -9.14 -25.73
C LEU A 41 -7.17 -9.57 -24.75
N ALA A 42 -8.15 -10.35 -25.21
CA ALA A 42 -9.21 -10.87 -24.35
C ALA A 42 -8.64 -11.80 -23.26
N LYS A 43 -7.71 -12.66 -23.60
CA LYS A 43 -7.01 -13.54 -22.63
C LYS A 43 -6.19 -12.74 -21.63
N GLU A 44 -5.48 -11.70 -22.06
CA GLU A 44 -4.74 -10.80 -21.15
C GLU A 44 -5.69 -10.16 -20.13
N GLN A 45 -6.83 -9.62 -20.59
CA GLN A 45 -7.83 -9.02 -19.70
C GLN A 45 -8.39 -10.03 -18.69
N GLN A 46 -8.63 -11.27 -19.13
CA GLN A 46 -9.11 -12.34 -18.27
C GLN A 46 -8.08 -12.70 -17.19
N ILE A 47 -6.80 -12.80 -17.55
CA ILE A 47 -5.70 -13.07 -16.60
C ILE A 47 -5.60 -11.93 -15.57
N LEU A 48 -5.66 -10.67 -16.01
CA LEU A 48 -5.62 -9.51 -15.12
C LEU A 48 -6.81 -9.49 -14.15
N SER A 49 -8.02 -9.84 -14.64
CA SER A 49 -9.21 -9.94 -13.80
C SER A 49 -9.06 -11.01 -12.72
N LEU A 50 -8.61 -12.21 -13.09
CA LEU A 50 -8.36 -13.31 -12.15
C LEU A 50 -7.26 -12.96 -11.13
N SER A 51 -6.21 -12.28 -11.57
CA SER A 51 -5.13 -11.80 -10.69
C SER A 51 -5.67 -10.82 -9.63
N GLU A 52 -6.56 -9.90 -10.03
CA GLU A 52 -7.18 -8.95 -9.11
C GLU A 52 -8.18 -9.64 -8.15
N GLU A 53 -8.85 -10.70 -8.59
CA GLU A 53 -9.67 -11.53 -7.69
C GLU A 53 -8.80 -12.21 -6.63
N CYS A 54 -7.72 -12.86 -7.02
CA CYS A 54 -6.75 -13.45 -6.09
C CYS A 54 -6.20 -12.41 -5.11
N ARG A 55 -5.87 -11.21 -5.59
CA ARG A 55 -5.42 -10.10 -4.74
C ARG A 55 -6.48 -9.71 -3.71
N ARG A 56 -7.73 -9.52 -4.13
CA ARG A 56 -8.84 -9.19 -3.21
C ARG A 56 -9.09 -10.28 -2.18
N GLU A 57 -8.95 -11.55 -2.57
CA GLU A 57 -9.06 -12.67 -1.65
C GLU A 57 -7.91 -12.68 -0.63
N ALA A 58 -6.67 -12.48 -1.07
CA ALA A 58 -5.52 -12.40 -0.18
C ALA A 58 -5.68 -11.26 0.85
N LEU A 59 -6.12 -10.08 0.42
CA LEU A 59 -6.42 -8.95 1.31
C LEU A 59 -7.48 -9.31 2.36
N ARG A 60 -8.58 -9.96 1.94
CA ARG A 60 -9.65 -10.38 2.86
C ARG A 60 -9.17 -11.43 3.86
N HIS A 61 -8.40 -12.42 3.41
CA HIS A 61 -7.85 -13.46 4.27
C HIS A 61 -6.85 -12.90 5.28
N LEU A 62 -5.92 -12.07 4.83
CA LEU A 62 -4.95 -11.42 5.71
C LEU A 62 -5.65 -10.53 6.74
N GLY A 63 -6.66 -9.75 6.30
CA GLY A 63 -7.42 -8.88 7.19
C GLY A 63 -8.23 -9.63 8.26
N ARG A 64 -8.70 -10.85 7.97
CA ARG A 64 -9.33 -11.71 8.97
C ARG A 64 -8.29 -12.31 9.92
N ALA A 65 -7.18 -12.82 9.38
CA ALA A 65 -6.13 -13.42 10.19
C ALA A 65 -5.55 -12.43 11.21
N LEU A 66 -5.48 -11.14 10.88
CA LEU A 66 -4.99 -10.10 11.81
C LEU A 66 -5.90 -9.89 13.03
N LEU A 67 -7.19 -10.24 12.97
CA LEU A 67 -8.08 -10.16 14.13
C LEU A 67 -7.77 -11.24 15.19
N ASP A 68 -7.22 -12.36 14.77
CA ASP A 68 -6.89 -13.48 15.64
C ASP A 68 -5.41 -13.45 16.10
N VAL A 69 -4.66 -12.43 15.70
CA VAL A 69 -3.24 -12.28 16.04
C VAL A 69 -3.11 -11.75 17.47
N LYS A 70 -2.18 -12.35 18.22
CA LYS A 70 -1.85 -11.87 19.57
C LYS A 70 -1.34 -10.44 19.54
N PRO A 71 -1.66 -9.63 20.58
CA PRO A 71 -1.24 -8.21 20.63
C PRO A 71 0.25 -8.00 20.40
N GLU A 72 1.12 -8.85 20.96
CA GLU A 72 2.57 -8.75 20.81
C GLU A 72 3.02 -9.00 19.36
N ALA A 73 2.38 -9.93 18.67
CA ALA A 73 2.69 -10.20 17.28
C ALA A 73 2.15 -9.09 16.36
N LEU A 74 1.01 -8.50 16.70
CA LEU A 74 0.47 -7.35 15.98
C LEU A 74 1.37 -6.11 16.14
N GLU A 75 1.92 -5.89 17.34
CA GLU A 75 2.94 -4.86 17.59
C GLU A 75 4.16 -5.07 16.66
N GLN A 76 4.67 -6.31 16.55
CA GLN A 76 5.83 -6.62 15.70
C GLN A 76 5.51 -6.42 14.21
N VAL A 77 4.35 -6.83 13.76
CA VAL A 77 3.91 -6.58 12.38
C VAL A 77 3.81 -5.09 12.09
N THR A 78 3.28 -4.32 13.03
CA THR A 78 3.20 -2.86 12.92
C THR A 78 4.59 -2.23 12.84
N LEU A 79 5.54 -2.64 13.68
CA LEU A 79 6.92 -2.18 13.62
C LEU A 79 7.56 -2.48 12.26
N THR A 80 7.43 -3.72 11.78
CA THR A 80 7.96 -4.13 10.47
C THR A 80 7.35 -3.30 9.34
N MET A 81 6.06 -3.02 9.41
CA MET A 81 5.36 -2.19 8.42
C MET A 81 5.88 -0.74 8.45
N LEU A 82 6.05 -0.16 9.63
CA LEU A 82 6.57 1.20 9.78
C LEU A 82 8.01 1.32 9.24
N GLU A 83 8.89 0.37 9.58
CA GLU A 83 10.25 0.31 9.04
C GLU A 83 10.27 0.23 7.51
N GLY A 84 9.45 -0.66 6.94
CA GLY A 84 9.32 -0.84 5.50
C GLY A 84 8.74 0.40 4.79
N ARG A 85 7.98 1.23 5.50
CA ARG A 85 7.48 2.54 5.01
C ARG A 85 8.51 3.66 5.13
N GLY A 86 9.66 3.39 5.76
CA GLY A 86 10.75 4.35 5.89
C GLY A 86 10.70 5.20 7.16
N TYR A 87 9.86 4.85 8.13
CA TYR A 87 9.94 5.43 9.47
C TYR A 87 11.25 5.02 10.14
N ARG A 88 11.84 5.92 10.91
CA ARG A 88 13.13 5.75 11.57
C ARG A 88 13.02 6.01 13.05
N ASN A 89 14.01 5.55 13.82
CA ASN A 89 14.08 5.78 15.26
C ASN A 89 12.80 5.38 16.00
N ILE A 90 12.17 4.29 15.52
CA ILE A 90 10.90 3.81 16.06
C ILE A 90 11.14 3.28 17.47
N LYS A 91 10.36 3.78 18.43
CA LYS A 91 10.42 3.36 19.84
C LYS A 91 9.01 3.13 20.35
N VAL A 92 8.82 2.05 21.10
CA VAL A 92 7.61 1.87 21.89
C VAL A 92 7.71 2.82 23.09
N SER A 93 6.87 3.83 23.11
CA SER A 93 6.89 4.88 24.12
C SER A 93 6.00 4.56 25.32
N LYS A 94 4.89 3.85 25.09
CA LYS A 94 3.93 3.50 26.14
C LYS A 94 3.09 2.29 25.70
N ARG A 95 2.70 1.47 26.68
CA ARG A 95 1.61 0.49 26.56
C ARG A 95 0.58 0.82 27.63
N SER A 96 -0.67 0.92 27.25
CA SER A 96 -1.73 1.22 28.20
C SER A 96 -2.44 -0.07 28.67
N SER A 97 -3.22 0.05 29.74
CA SER A 97 -3.91 -1.09 30.35
C SER A 97 -5.01 -1.71 29.48
N ASN A 98 -5.56 -0.93 28.54
CA ASN A 98 -6.54 -1.38 27.54
C ASN A 98 -5.88 -2.03 26.30
N GLY A 99 -4.57 -2.23 26.31
CA GLY A 99 -3.83 -2.89 25.22
C GLY A 99 -3.33 -1.95 24.13
N ASP A 100 -3.57 -0.63 24.22
CA ASP A 100 -3.02 0.31 23.25
C ASP A 100 -1.51 0.39 23.33
N VAL A 101 -0.87 0.48 22.17
CA VAL A 101 0.57 0.65 22.06
C VAL A 101 0.87 1.96 21.34
N PHE A 102 1.72 2.77 21.97
CA PHE A 102 2.15 4.05 21.42
C PHE A 102 3.58 3.95 20.94
N PHE A 103 3.81 4.30 19.68
CA PHE A 103 5.14 4.40 19.09
C PHE A 103 5.47 5.86 18.84
N SER A 104 6.72 6.24 19.04
CA SER A 104 7.28 7.47 18.50
C SER A 104 8.25 7.12 17.38
N ALA A 105 8.17 7.82 16.26
CA ALA A 105 9.01 7.58 15.10
C ALA A 105 9.33 8.88 14.37
N ASP A 106 10.41 8.89 13.61
CA ASP A 106 10.76 9.99 12.72
C ASP A 106 10.40 9.62 11.28
N TRP A 107 9.67 10.50 10.62
CA TRP A 107 9.29 10.39 9.21
C TRP A 107 9.98 11.45 8.37
N ARG A 108 10.67 11.04 7.29
CA ARG A 108 11.33 11.97 6.39
C ARG A 108 10.34 12.57 5.41
N GLN A 109 10.09 13.87 5.55
CA GLN A 109 9.23 14.65 4.66
C GLN A 109 10.06 15.65 3.87
N GLY A 110 10.45 15.26 2.66
CA GLY A 110 11.35 16.08 1.84
C GLY A 110 12.72 16.28 2.50
N LEU A 111 13.02 17.52 2.91
CA LEU A 111 14.28 17.88 3.56
C LEU A 111 14.23 17.86 5.09
N SER A 112 13.04 17.68 5.68
CA SER A 112 12.83 17.73 7.12
C SER A 112 12.46 16.35 7.66
N ASP A 113 12.83 16.10 8.92
CA ASP A 113 12.34 14.94 9.67
C ASP A 113 11.21 15.41 10.59
N VAL A 114 10.07 14.74 10.49
CA VAL A 114 8.87 15.02 11.30
C VAL A 114 8.74 13.91 12.33
N ARG A 115 8.60 14.29 13.60
CA ARG A 115 8.31 13.34 14.68
C ARG A 115 6.82 13.01 14.68
N VAL A 116 6.49 11.72 14.61
CA VAL A 116 5.12 11.19 14.57
C VAL A 116 4.86 10.33 15.78
N CYS A 117 3.70 10.49 16.41
CA CYS A 117 3.18 9.57 17.41
C CYS A 117 2.17 8.63 16.75
N ILE A 118 2.37 7.33 16.87
CA ILE A 118 1.50 6.30 16.29
C ILE A 118 0.86 5.53 17.44
N GLN A 119 -0.47 5.52 17.50
CA GLN A 119 -1.25 4.70 18.42
C GLN A 119 -1.80 3.48 17.67
N LEU A 120 -1.45 2.30 18.11
CA LEU A 120 -2.10 1.05 17.74
C LEU A 120 -3.15 0.75 18.82
N VAL A 121 -4.42 0.79 18.44
CA VAL A 121 -5.54 0.55 19.38
C VAL A 121 -5.69 -0.94 19.63
N GLY A 122 -5.63 -1.34 20.90
CA GLY A 122 -5.62 -2.74 21.33
C GLY A 122 -6.98 -3.43 21.20
N GLU A 123 -8.07 -2.71 21.48
CA GLU A 123 -9.43 -3.22 21.39
C GLU A 123 -10.06 -2.85 20.05
N SER A 124 -10.42 -3.86 19.25
CA SER A 124 -11.00 -3.64 17.91
C SER A 124 -12.53 -3.73 17.88
N ASP A 125 -13.16 -4.13 18.98
CA ASP A 125 -14.61 -4.34 19.04
C ASP A 125 -15.41 -3.05 19.23
N GLU A 126 -14.76 -1.99 19.69
CA GLU A 126 -15.37 -0.68 19.85
C GLU A 126 -15.13 0.20 18.63
N GLU A 127 -16.08 1.08 18.33
CA GLU A 127 -15.93 2.08 17.28
C GLU A 127 -14.92 3.15 17.72
N LEU A 128 -13.96 3.49 16.85
CA LEU A 128 -13.02 4.59 17.12
C LEU A 128 -13.78 5.90 17.25
N SER A 129 -13.77 6.48 18.43
CA SER A 129 -14.50 7.69 18.73
C SER A 129 -13.73 8.97 18.38
N ARG A 130 -14.45 10.11 18.34
CA ARG A 130 -13.87 11.45 18.22
C ARG A 130 -12.90 11.74 19.36
N GLU A 131 -13.28 11.30 20.58
CA GLU A 131 -12.52 11.52 21.80
C GLU A 131 -11.13 10.94 21.70
N THR A 132 -10.98 9.72 21.16
CA THR A 132 -9.68 9.06 20.96
C THR A 132 -8.76 9.90 20.06
N VAL A 133 -9.31 10.48 18.98
CA VAL A 133 -8.53 11.36 18.08
C VAL A 133 -8.10 12.64 18.82
N THR A 134 -9.01 13.26 19.57
CA THR A 134 -8.74 14.47 20.34
C THR A 134 -7.71 14.21 21.45
N GLU A 135 -7.82 13.08 22.14
CA GLU A 135 -6.88 12.69 23.21
C GLU A 135 -5.47 12.48 22.65
N LEU A 136 -5.31 11.71 21.57
CA LEU A 136 -3.99 11.53 20.97
C LEU A 136 -3.42 12.88 20.52
N ARG A 137 -4.21 13.72 19.86
CA ARG A 137 -3.78 15.05 19.43
C ARG A 137 -3.32 15.90 20.63
N GLY A 138 -4.06 15.88 21.72
CA GLY A 138 -3.72 16.60 22.95
C GLY A 138 -2.44 16.13 23.62
N THR A 139 -2.05 14.86 23.40
CA THR A 139 -0.86 14.25 24.00
C THR A 139 0.37 14.26 23.10
N LEU A 140 0.30 14.72 21.85
CA LEU A 140 1.43 14.73 20.90
C LEU A 140 2.68 15.40 21.50
N HIS A 141 2.51 16.47 22.27
CA HIS A 141 3.60 17.19 22.90
C HIS A 141 4.42 16.33 23.88
N HIS A 142 3.79 15.33 24.54
CA HIS A 142 4.50 14.41 25.42
C HIS A 142 5.48 13.49 24.65
N TYR A 143 5.23 13.28 23.37
CA TYR A 143 6.08 12.49 22.47
C TYR A 143 7.01 13.35 21.62
N ALA A 144 7.00 14.68 21.84
CA ALA A 144 7.66 15.66 20.97
C ALA A 144 7.24 15.49 19.49
N ALA A 145 6.01 15.02 19.25
CA ALA A 145 5.45 14.76 17.93
C ALA A 145 4.63 15.94 17.43
N SER A 146 4.68 16.20 16.14
CA SER A 146 3.88 17.22 15.45
C SER A 146 2.69 16.64 14.69
N GLU A 147 2.68 15.31 14.47
CA GLU A 147 1.64 14.59 13.77
C GLU A 147 1.27 13.31 14.52
N GLY A 148 0.02 12.88 14.38
CA GLY A 148 -0.49 11.65 14.96
C GLY A 148 -1.00 10.68 13.92
N VAL A 149 -0.84 9.38 14.20
CA VAL A 149 -1.43 8.28 13.42
C VAL A 149 -2.17 7.36 14.38
N ILE A 150 -3.41 6.99 14.05
CA ILE A 150 -4.17 5.98 14.79
C ILE A 150 -4.40 4.79 13.86
N ILE A 151 -3.98 3.61 14.30
CA ILE A 151 -4.24 2.34 13.62
C ILE A 151 -5.33 1.63 14.42
N HIS A 152 -6.47 1.38 13.78
CA HIS A 152 -7.63 0.74 14.42
C HIS A 152 -8.26 -0.29 13.49
N PHE A 153 -8.58 -1.48 14.02
CA PHE A 153 -9.10 -2.58 13.20
C PHE A 153 -10.62 -2.74 13.25
N GLY A 154 -11.30 -1.97 14.10
CA GLY A 154 -12.74 -1.86 14.16
C GLY A 154 -13.29 -0.78 13.22
N GLU A 155 -14.51 -0.35 13.49
CA GLU A 155 -15.15 0.74 12.76
C GLU A 155 -14.61 2.09 13.21
N ILE A 156 -14.62 3.07 12.32
CA ILE A 156 -14.19 4.44 12.60
C ILE A 156 -15.40 5.34 12.45
N SER A 157 -15.76 6.07 13.51
CA SER A 157 -16.90 6.96 13.51
C SER A 157 -16.72 8.13 12.53
N LYS A 158 -17.85 8.63 12.03
CA LYS A 158 -17.82 9.82 11.15
C LYS A 158 -17.22 11.01 11.87
N GLN A 159 -17.53 11.16 13.17
CA GLN A 159 -17.00 12.23 14.00
C GLN A 159 -15.48 12.12 14.18
N ALA A 160 -14.93 10.92 14.29
CA ALA A 160 -13.47 10.72 14.34
C ALA A 160 -12.81 11.12 13.02
N ILE A 161 -13.44 10.77 11.87
CA ILE A 161 -12.97 11.16 10.54
C ILE A 161 -12.99 12.68 10.37
N GLU A 162 -14.09 13.34 10.78
CA GLU A 162 -14.20 14.81 10.72
C GLU A 162 -13.16 15.48 11.61
N GLU A 163 -13.01 15.00 12.85
CA GLU A 163 -12.00 15.50 13.79
C GLU A 163 -10.58 15.34 13.24
N SER A 164 -10.26 14.21 12.61
CA SER A 164 -8.92 13.98 12.06
C SER A 164 -8.55 14.98 10.95
N ARG A 165 -9.54 15.52 10.25
CA ARG A 165 -9.37 16.45 9.11
C ARG A 165 -9.37 17.93 9.50
N GLU A 166 -9.45 18.25 10.80
CA GLU A 166 -9.47 19.66 11.25
C GLU A 166 -8.14 20.34 10.95
N GLU A 167 -8.11 21.17 9.91
CA GLU A 167 -6.90 21.78 9.33
C GLU A 167 -6.17 22.76 10.28
N LYS A 168 -6.87 23.29 11.26
CA LYS A 168 -6.28 24.25 12.22
C LYS A 168 -5.50 23.59 13.35
N LEU A 169 -5.57 22.27 13.44
CA LEU A 169 -4.97 21.48 14.51
C LEU A 169 -3.84 20.62 13.96
N ALA A 170 -3.09 19.96 14.85
CA ALA A 170 -2.05 19.03 14.46
C ALA A 170 -2.63 17.90 13.57
N PRO A 171 -1.98 17.57 12.43
CA PRO A 171 -2.47 16.56 11.52
C PRO A 171 -2.65 15.19 12.17
N MET A 172 -3.78 14.55 11.87
CA MET A 172 -4.09 13.21 12.35
C MET A 172 -4.44 12.30 11.17
N THR A 173 -3.79 11.15 11.09
CA THR A 173 -4.07 10.12 10.08
C THR A 173 -4.73 8.93 10.74
N LEU A 174 -5.87 8.49 10.19
CA LEU A 174 -6.56 7.29 10.63
C LEU A 174 -6.31 6.17 9.63
N ILE A 175 -5.86 5.03 10.14
CA ILE A 175 -5.59 3.82 9.36
C ILE A 175 -6.53 2.73 9.85
N ASP A 176 -7.50 2.39 9.01
CA ASP A 176 -8.39 1.27 9.26
C ASP A 176 -7.72 -0.07 8.90
N ARG A 177 -8.35 -1.18 9.28
CA ARG A 177 -7.87 -2.53 8.99
C ARG A 177 -7.59 -2.75 7.50
N ARG A 178 -8.45 -2.23 6.62
CA ARG A 178 -8.31 -2.40 5.18
C ARG A 178 -7.05 -1.71 4.68
N THR A 179 -6.89 -0.45 5.03
CA THR A 179 -5.72 0.36 4.69
C THR A 179 -4.44 -0.27 5.24
N PHE A 180 -4.47 -0.75 6.49
CA PHE A 180 -3.33 -1.42 7.10
C PHE A 180 -2.91 -2.68 6.33
N VAL A 181 -3.87 -3.53 5.96
CA VAL A 181 -3.62 -4.73 5.14
C VAL A 181 -3.06 -4.37 3.77
N GLU A 182 -3.58 -3.32 3.12
CA GLU A 182 -3.06 -2.84 1.84
C GLU A 182 -1.59 -2.41 1.98
N LEU A 183 -1.23 -1.70 3.05
CA LEU A 183 0.15 -1.31 3.37
C LEU A 183 1.07 -2.52 3.58
N LEU A 184 0.61 -3.56 4.26
CA LEU A 184 1.36 -4.82 4.44
C LEU A 184 1.60 -5.50 3.09
N VAL A 185 0.57 -5.65 2.28
CA VAL A 185 0.65 -6.32 0.97
C VAL A 185 1.56 -5.55 0.01
N GLU A 186 1.54 -4.22 0.01
CA GLU A 186 2.46 -3.39 -0.78
C GLU A 186 3.93 -3.72 -0.47
N GLN A 187 4.24 -4.01 0.78
CA GLN A 187 5.58 -4.36 1.24
C GLN A 187 5.90 -5.86 1.15
N GLY A 188 4.93 -6.68 0.76
CA GLY A 188 5.10 -8.14 0.72
C GLY A 188 5.04 -8.81 2.09
N ILE A 189 4.52 -8.13 3.12
CA ILE A 189 4.35 -8.67 4.47
C ILE A 189 3.07 -9.51 4.51
N GLY A 190 3.18 -10.76 4.97
CA GLY A 190 2.05 -11.70 5.09
C GLY A 190 1.56 -12.28 3.76
N VAL A 191 2.20 -11.99 2.63
CA VAL A 191 1.84 -12.48 1.30
C VAL A 191 3.05 -12.99 0.54
N ARG A 192 2.81 -13.90 -0.42
CA ARG A 192 3.80 -14.33 -1.40
C ARG A 192 3.37 -13.87 -2.78
N ARG A 193 4.28 -13.27 -3.54
CA ARG A 193 4.04 -12.86 -4.92
C ARG A 193 4.56 -13.93 -5.88
N PHE A 194 3.70 -14.35 -6.80
CA PHE A 194 4.08 -15.25 -7.89
C PHE A 194 4.07 -14.46 -9.20
N HIS A 195 5.06 -14.73 -10.04
CA HIS A 195 5.15 -14.16 -11.38
C HIS A 195 5.00 -15.31 -12.38
N THR A 196 3.96 -15.24 -13.21
CA THR A 196 3.73 -16.21 -14.27
C THR A 196 4.06 -15.54 -15.62
N PRO A 197 5.03 -16.07 -16.41
CA PRO A 197 5.32 -15.51 -17.71
C PRO A 197 4.15 -15.79 -18.67
N ILE A 198 3.70 -14.75 -19.35
CA ILE A 198 2.71 -14.86 -20.42
C ILE A 198 3.46 -14.78 -21.74
N LEU A 199 3.41 -15.84 -22.56
CA LEU A 199 4.02 -15.87 -23.87
C LEU A 199 2.97 -15.52 -24.94
N MET A 200 3.32 -14.57 -25.78
CA MET A 200 2.51 -14.17 -26.94
C MET A 200 3.39 -14.16 -28.16
N VAL A 201 2.81 -14.45 -29.32
CA VAL A 201 3.53 -14.41 -30.59
C VAL A 201 3.81 -12.96 -30.96
N ASP A 202 5.05 -12.68 -31.31
CA ASP A 202 5.44 -11.41 -31.93
C ASP A 202 5.07 -11.45 -33.41
N THR A 203 3.90 -10.94 -33.73
CA THR A 203 3.40 -10.93 -35.12
C THR A 203 4.25 -10.03 -36.01
N GLY A 204 4.85 -8.94 -35.46
CA GLY A 204 5.75 -8.07 -36.22
C GLY A 204 7.01 -8.82 -36.68
N PHE A 205 7.57 -9.68 -35.82
CA PHE A 205 8.69 -10.56 -36.21
C PHE A 205 8.30 -11.55 -37.28
N ILE A 206 7.11 -12.15 -37.20
CA ILE A 206 6.61 -13.11 -38.20
C ILE A 206 6.43 -12.41 -39.58
N ASP A 207 5.83 -11.21 -39.58
CA ASP A 207 5.61 -10.42 -40.79
C ASP A 207 6.93 -10.06 -41.48
N GLU A 208 7.99 -9.74 -40.71
CA GLU A 208 9.34 -9.52 -41.27
C GLU A 208 9.90 -10.74 -41.95
N LEU A 209 9.70 -11.93 -41.39
CA LEU A 209 10.17 -13.19 -41.97
C LEU A 209 9.41 -13.57 -43.24
N THR A 210 8.17 -13.13 -43.40
CA THR A 210 7.31 -13.47 -44.56
C THR A 210 7.42 -12.46 -45.69
N THR A 211 8.00 -11.27 -45.43
CA THR A 211 8.09 -10.18 -46.44
C THR A 211 9.46 -10.16 -47.17
N THR A 212 10.39 -11.05 -46.79
CA THR A 212 11.70 -11.22 -47.43
C THR A 212 11.62 -12.27 -48.53
#